data_d59e85f9716b884150ab42684ddd6b6d
#
_entry.id   d59e85f9716b884150ab42684ddd6b6d
#
_cell.length_a   1.000
_cell.length_b   1.000
_cell.length_c   1.000
_cell.angle_alpha   90.00
_cell.angle_beta   90.00
_cell.angle_gamma   90.00
#
_symmetry.space_group_name_H-M   'P 1'
#
loop_
_entity.id
_entity.type
_entity.pdbx_description
1 polymer ?
#
loop_
_entity_poly.entity_id
_entity_poly.type
_entity_poly.pdbx_seq_one_letter_code
_entity_poly.pdbx_strand_id
1 'polypeptide(L)'
;MRVMTSEANKARALDLIDRVLNGHDVDALEEFTSNPSVLASGHGFVNAFPDLQAQVQWVVAEGDIVVVFHSVSGTHRGPWLFVREPTERRVETSFMLAFKFDDDGRIVDQWLGSNFVEMFAQIGWGFAPVGEIARPPG
;
A
#
# COMPACT_ATOMS: atom_id res chain seq x y z
N MET A 1 10.92 -15.06 -26.83
CA MET A 1 10.14 -14.19 -25.95
C MET A 1 10.46 -14.51 -24.50
N ARG A 2 10.81 -13.51 -23.75
CA ARG A 2 11.17 -13.67 -22.34
C ARG A 2 9.91 -13.52 -21.49
N VAL A 3 9.59 -14.56 -20.71
CA VAL A 3 8.47 -14.54 -19.78
C VAL A 3 9.03 -14.68 -18.37
N MET A 4 8.63 -13.79 -17.48
CA MET A 4 9.04 -13.85 -16.08
C MET A 4 8.37 -15.02 -15.39
N THR A 5 9.14 -15.75 -14.58
CA THR A 5 8.59 -16.84 -13.77
C THR A 5 7.85 -16.31 -12.56
N SER A 6 6.94 -17.11 -12.00
CA SER A 6 6.28 -16.78 -10.74
C SER A 6 7.28 -16.53 -9.60
N GLU A 7 8.35 -17.31 -9.55
CA GLU A 7 9.40 -17.12 -8.53
C GLU A 7 10.15 -15.80 -8.72
N ALA A 8 10.45 -15.41 -9.96
CA ALA A 8 11.09 -14.13 -10.24
C ALA A 8 10.16 -12.96 -9.88
N ASN A 9 8.87 -13.09 -10.18
CA ASN A 9 7.87 -12.07 -9.82
C ASN A 9 7.71 -11.95 -8.30
N LYS A 10 7.74 -13.06 -7.56
CA LYS A 10 7.73 -13.03 -6.09
C LYS A 10 8.93 -12.25 -5.56
N ALA A 11 10.12 -12.54 -6.08
CA ALA A 11 11.34 -11.85 -5.68
C ALA A 11 11.24 -10.33 -5.94
N ARG A 12 10.67 -9.94 -7.07
CA ARG A 12 10.43 -8.53 -7.40
C ARG A 12 9.47 -7.87 -6.42
N ALA A 13 8.36 -8.54 -6.11
CA ALA A 13 7.38 -8.02 -5.15
C ALA A 13 8.00 -7.82 -3.77
N LEU A 14 8.78 -8.79 -3.29
CA LEU A 14 9.45 -8.70 -1.99
C LEU A 14 10.51 -7.61 -1.97
N ASP A 15 11.23 -7.42 -3.07
CA ASP A 15 12.21 -6.34 -3.20
C ASP A 15 11.52 -4.95 -3.12
N LEU A 16 10.35 -4.81 -3.74
CA LEU A 16 9.57 -3.59 -3.64
C LEU A 16 9.17 -3.30 -2.18
N ILE A 17 8.64 -4.30 -1.48
CA ILE A 17 8.26 -4.14 -0.07
C ILE A 17 9.46 -3.68 0.76
N ASP A 18 10.60 -4.32 0.56
CA ASP A 18 11.81 -4.03 1.33
C ASP A 18 12.37 -2.63 1.03
N ARG A 19 12.49 -2.28 -0.23
CA ARG A 19 13.11 -1.01 -0.64
C ARG A 19 12.18 0.18 -0.50
N VAL A 20 10.94 0.04 -0.95
CA VAL A 20 10.00 1.16 -1.00
C VAL A 20 9.30 1.35 0.34
N LEU A 21 8.75 0.29 0.92
CA LEU A 21 8.01 0.41 2.18
C LEU A 21 8.94 0.48 3.38
N ASN A 22 9.84 -0.47 3.54
CA ASN A 22 10.76 -0.50 4.69
C ASN A 22 11.94 0.47 4.54
N GLY A 23 12.46 0.60 3.34
CA GLY A 23 13.56 1.52 3.05
C GLY A 23 13.12 2.95 2.80
N HIS A 24 11.81 3.19 2.64
CA HIS A 24 11.23 4.51 2.36
C HIS A 24 11.78 5.15 1.08
N ASP A 25 12.29 4.34 0.17
CA ASP A 25 12.85 4.80 -1.10
C ASP A 25 11.73 4.85 -2.15
N VAL A 26 10.92 5.90 -2.10
CA VAL A 26 9.78 6.04 -3.00
C VAL A 26 10.20 6.21 -4.46
N ASP A 27 11.38 6.78 -4.71
CA ASP A 27 11.88 6.98 -6.06
C ASP A 27 12.22 5.64 -6.72
N ALA A 28 12.59 4.63 -5.93
CA ALA A 28 12.83 3.28 -6.43
C ALA A 28 11.58 2.64 -7.03
N LEU A 29 10.39 3.12 -6.70
CA LEU A 29 9.14 2.56 -7.21
C LEU A 29 9.07 2.63 -8.74
N GLU A 30 9.70 3.62 -9.35
CA GLU A 30 9.77 3.77 -10.80
C GLU A 30 10.54 2.64 -11.49
N GLU A 31 11.39 1.93 -10.76
CA GLU A 31 12.08 0.75 -11.27
C GLU A 31 11.13 -0.46 -11.40
N PHE A 32 10.01 -0.42 -10.70
CA PHE A 32 9.03 -1.51 -10.68
C PHE A 32 7.81 -1.27 -11.56
N THR A 33 7.46 -0.01 -11.79
CA THR A 33 6.22 0.31 -12.50
C THR A 33 6.29 1.68 -13.19
N SER A 34 5.49 1.82 -14.25
CA SER A 34 5.20 3.12 -14.89
C SER A 34 3.73 3.49 -14.71
N ASN A 35 2.94 2.66 -14.03
CA ASN A 35 1.52 2.93 -13.84
C ASN A 35 1.33 4.11 -12.88
N PRO A 36 0.71 5.23 -13.34
CA PRO A 36 0.57 6.42 -12.51
C PRO A 36 -0.20 6.19 -11.21
N SER A 37 -1.20 5.30 -11.23
CA SER A 37 -1.99 4.99 -10.04
C SER A 37 -1.16 4.25 -8.99
N VAL A 38 -0.31 3.32 -9.42
CA VAL A 38 0.57 2.58 -8.51
C VAL A 38 1.62 3.53 -7.92
N LEU A 39 2.20 4.40 -8.74
CA LEU A 39 3.16 5.40 -8.29
C LEU A 39 2.54 6.35 -7.26
N ALA A 40 1.36 6.89 -7.55
CA ALA A 40 0.67 7.81 -6.65
C ALA A 40 0.30 7.14 -5.33
N SER A 41 -0.15 5.89 -5.37
CA SER A 41 -0.51 5.12 -4.17
C SER A 41 0.71 4.90 -3.27
N GLY A 42 1.84 4.49 -3.84
CA GLY A 42 3.06 4.25 -3.08
C GLY A 42 3.63 5.52 -2.47
N HIS A 43 3.72 6.60 -3.24
CA HIS A 43 4.18 7.90 -2.75
C HIS A 43 3.28 8.41 -1.62
N GLY A 44 1.96 8.34 -1.82
CA GLY A 44 1.00 8.83 -0.84
C GLY A 44 1.08 8.08 0.48
N PHE A 45 1.24 6.76 0.42
CA PHE A 45 1.32 5.93 1.62
C PHE A 45 2.59 6.20 2.42
N VAL A 46 3.75 6.22 1.77
CA VAL A 46 5.02 6.48 2.45
C VAL A 46 5.09 7.91 2.98
N ASN A 47 4.54 8.89 2.25
CA ASN A 47 4.48 10.26 2.74
C ASN A 47 3.56 10.41 3.96
N ALA A 48 2.46 9.66 4.00
CA ALA A 48 1.54 9.69 5.13
C ALA A 48 2.13 9.03 6.38
N PHE A 49 2.95 8.00 6.19
CA PHE A 49 3.56 7.22 7.27
C PHE A 49 5.07 7.11 7.03
N PRO A 50 5.83 8.20 7.31
CA PRO A 50 7.27 8.23 6.99
C PRO A 50 8.12 7.25 7.79
N ASP A 51 7.60 6.72 8.90
CA ASP A 51 8.23 5.67 9.72
C ASP A 51 7.65 4.27 9.44
N LEU A 52 7.03 4.08 8.28
CA LEU A 52 6.38 2.84 7.89
C LEU A 52 7.31 1.64 8.01
N GLN A 53 6.79 0.56 8.60
CA GLN A 53 7.44 -0.75 8.64
C GLN A 53 6.45 -1.79 8.17
N ALA A 54 6.90 -2.66 7.27
CA ALA A 54 6.11 -3.77 6.75
C ALA A 54 6.81 -5.08 7.08
N GLN A 55 6.03 -6.06 7.54
CA GLN A 55 6.54 -7.39 7.83
C GLN A 55 5.74 -8.40 7.02
N VAL A 56 6.39 -9.04 6.05
CA VAL A 56 5.76 -10.02 5.18
C VAL A 56 5.43 -11.28 5.98
N GLN A 57 4.17 -11.70 5.92
CA GLN A 57 3.71 -12.93 6.56
C GLN A 57 3.77 -14.11 5.57
N TRP A 58 3.31 -13.87 4.34
CA TRP A 58 3.40 -14.87 3.27
C TRP A 58 3.28 -14.18 1.90
N VAL A 59 3.76 -14.86 0.89
CA VAL A 59 3.66 -14.43 -0.51
C VAL A 59 3.32 -15.64 -1.36
N VAL A 60 2.37 -15.47 -2.27
CA VAL A 60 1.97 -16.51 -3.23
C VAL A 60 1.94 -15.92 -4.62
N ALA A 61 2.20 -16.76 -5.61
CA ALA A 61 2.16 -16.34 -6.99
C ALA A 61 1.58 -17.45 -7.87
N GLU A 62 0.81 -17.04 -8.85
CA GLU A 62 0.29 -17.91 -9.90
C GLU A 62 0.27 -17.13 -11.21
N GLY A 63 0.94 -17.64 -12.23
CA GLY A 63 1.07 -16.93 -13.50
C GLY A 63 1.77 -15.59 -13.31
N ASP A 64 1.13 -14.53 -13.74
CA ASP A 64 1.65 -13.16 -13.67
C ASP A 64 1.15 -12.36 -12.44
N ILE A 65 0.46 -13.04 -11.51
CA ILE A 65 -0.08 -12.41 -10.30
C ILE A 65 0.75 -12.83 -9.09
N VAL A 66 1.09 -11.86 -8.25
CA VAL A 66 1.72 -12.09 -6.94
C VAL A 66 0.87 -11.42 -5.87
N VAL A 67 0.57 -12.16 -4.80
CA VAL A 67 -0.13 -11.61 -3.64
C VAL A 67 0.79 -11.67 -2.44
N VAL A 68 0.97 -10.52 -1.78
CA VAL A 68 1.76 -10.38 -0.56
C VAL A 68 0.83 -10.02 0.59
N PHE A 69 0.82 -10.84 1.62
CA PHE A 69 0.15 -10.51 2.88
C PHE A 69 1.20 -10.07 3.89
N HIS A 70 1.03 -8.86 4.41
CA HIS A 70 1.99 -8.28 5.33
C HIS A 70 1.30 -7.43 6.38
N SER A 71 1.90 -7.32 7.56
CA SER A 71 1.49 -6.35 8.56
C SER A 71 2.25 -5.05 8.31
N VAL A 72 1.61 -3.93 8.63
CA VAL A 72 2.24 -2.61 8.56
C VAL A 72 2.02 -1.87 9.85
N SER A 73 2.99 -1.04 10.19
CA SER A 73 2.88 -0.10 11.30
C SER A 73 3.51 1.23 10.91
N GLY A 74 3.02 2.30 11.49
CA GLY A 74 3.56 3.62 11.24
C GLY A 74 2.80 4.69 11.98
N THR A 75 3.32 5.90 11.97
CA THR A 75 2.71 7.07 12.59
C THR A 75 2.17 7.99 11.51
N HIS A 76 0.91 8.42 11.66
CA HIS A 76 0.26 9.30 10.70
C HIS A 76 0.82 10.72 10.83
N ARG A 77 1.74 11.07 9.94
CA ARG A 77 2.48 12.34 9.93
C ARG A 77 2.33 13.14 8.65
N GLY A 78 1.55 12.67 7.70
CA GLY A 78 1.28 13.37 6.46
C GLY A 78 -0.14 13.16 5.98
N PRO A 79 -0.58 13.93 4.98
CA PRO A 79 -1.91 13.75 4.41
C PRO A 79 -2.12 12.32 3.91
N TRP A 80 -3.26 11.73 4.25
CA TRP A 80 -3.61 10.40 3.79
C TRP A 80 -5.09 10.35 3.44
N LEU A 81 -5.37 10.08 2.15
CA LEU A 81 -6.72 10.07 1.60
C LEU A 81 -7.45 11.37 1.96
N PHE A 82 -8.64 11.28 2.60
CA PHE A 82 -9.40 12.46 2.99
C PHE A 82 -8.94 13.06 4.33
N VAL A 83 -8.06 12.41 5.07
CA VAL A 83 -7.52 12.94 6.33
C VAL A 83 -6.25 13.73 6.01
N ARG A 84 -6.41 15.04 5.88
CA ARG A 84 -5.33 15.91 5.38
C ARG A 84 -4.38 16.39 6.47
N GLU A 85 -4.83 16.43 7.71
CA GLU A 85 -4.02 16.89 8.83
C GLU A 85 -3.38 15.70 9.56
N PRO A 86 -2.07 15.76 9.83
CA PRO A 86 -1.40 14.71 10.61
C PRO A 86 -2.01 14.58 12.01
N THR A 87 -2.31 13.35 12.40
CA THR A 87 -2.87 13.08 13.74
C THR A 87 -1.82 12.67 14.75
N GLU A 88 -0.61 12.35 14.31
CA GLU A 88 0.49 11.81 15.12
C GLU A 88 0.13 10.51 15.84
N ARG A 89 -0.92 9.82 15.37
CA ARG A 89 -1.37 8.55 15.94
C ARG A 89 -0.73 7.39 15.21
N ARG A 90 -0.48 6.31 15.96
CA ARG A 90 0.10 5.09 15.43
C ARG A 90 -0.98 4.21 14.80
N VAL A 91 -0.63 3.61 13.66
CA VAL A 91 -1.46 2.63 12.95
C VAL A 91 -0.73 1.30 12.94
N GLU A 92 -1.45 0.23 13.23
CA GLU A 92 -0.98 -1.14 13.04
C GLU A 92 -2.12 -1.93 12.40
N THR A 93 -1.84 -2.55 11.26
CA THR A 93 -2.86 -3.33 10.57
C THR A 93 -2.23 -4.33 9.60
N SER A 94 -3.08 -5.14 8.97
CA SER A 94 -2.65 -6.06 7.92
C SER A 94 -3.04 -5.49 6.56
N PHE A 95 -2.16 -5.69 5.60
CA PHE A 95 -2.37 -5.30 4.20
C PHE A 95 -2.20 -6.49 3.29
N MET A 96 -2.99 -6.51 2.24
CA MET A 96 -2.81 -7.46 1.15
C MET A 96 -2.61 -6.66 -0.12
N LEU A 97 -1.47 -6.89 -0.79
CA LEU A 97 -1.17 -6.30 -2.08
C LEU A 97 -1.13 -7.40 -3.13
N ALA A 98 -1.89 -7.21 -4.20
CA ALA A 98 -1.82 -8.06 -5.36
C ALA A 98 -1.21 -7.26 -6.50
N PHE A 99 -0.19 -7.81 -7.15
CA PHE A 99 0.48 -7.20 -8.29
C PHE A 99 0.31 -8.05 -9.53
N LYS A 100 0.05 -7.41 -10.65
CA LYS A 100 0.12 -8.05 -11.95
C LYS A 100 1.37 -7.58 -12.67
N PHE A 101 2.15 -8.52 -13.18
CA PHE A 101 3.42 -8.25 -13.87
C PHE A 101 3.29 -8.46 -15.37
N ASP A 102 4.04 -7.69 -16.14
CA ASP A 102 4.23 -7.96 -17.56
C ASP A 102 5.40 -8.93 -17.78
N ASP A 103 5.70 -9.24 -19.05
CA ASP A 103 6.75 -10.19 -19.42
C ASP A 103 8.16 -9.71 -19.05
N ASP A 104 8.32 -8.40 -18.82
CA ASP A 104 9.60 -7.80 -18.42
C ASP A 104 9.74 -7.67 -16.90
N GLY A 105 8.79 -8.18 -16.14
CA GLY A 105 8.81 -8.12 -14.68
C GLY A 105 8.44 -6.77 -14.12
N ARG A 106 7.71 -5.95 -14.87
CA ARG A 106 7.20 -4.67 -14.39
C ARG A 106 5.76 -4.81 -13.97
N ILE A 107 5.38 -4.08 -12.93
CA ILE A 107 4.02 -4.08 -12.41
C ILE A 107 3.14 -3.22 -13.31
N VAL A 108 2.09 -3.81 -13.86
CA VAL A 108 1.13 -3.12 -14.72
C VAL A 108 -0.17 -2.79 -13.99
N ASP A 109 -0.46 -3.50 -12.90
CA ASP A 109 -1.66 -3.25 -12.10
C ASP A 109 -1.44 -3.68 -10.66
N GLN A 110 -2.27 -3.13 -9.75
CA GLN A 110 -2.16 -3.37 -8.31
C GLN A 110 -3.54 -3.32 -7.69
N TRP A 111 -3.79 -4.22 -6.76
CA TRP A 111 -4.98 -4.20 -5.91
C TRP A 111 -4.55 -4.21 -4.46
N LEU A 112 -5.26 -3.44 -3.66
CA LEU A 112 -4.97 -3.28 -2.23
C LEU A 112 -6.18 -3.69 -1.42
N GLY A 113 -5.96 -4.58 -0.45
CA GLY A 113 -6.96 -4.93 0.54
C GLY A 113 -6.43 -4.65 1.94
N SER A 114 -7.26 -4.02 2.77
CA SER A 114 -6.91 -3.75 4.15
C SER A 114 -8.17 -3.48 4.97
N ASN A 115 -8.04 -3.52 6.28
CA ASN A 115 -9.09 -3.08 7.18
C ASN A 115 -9.01 -1.56 7.35
N PHE A 116 -9.52 -0.81 6.37
CA PHE A 116 -9.48 0.64 6.38
C PHE A 116 -10.32 1.24 7.51
N VAL A 117 -11.40 0.58 7.90
CA VAL A 117 -12.23 1.04 9.04
C VAL A 117 -11.38 1.07 10.31
N GLU A 118 -10.62 0.01 10.56
CA GLU A 118 -9.72 -0.06 11.71
C GLU A 118 -8.62 0.98 11.63
N MET A 119 -8.02 1.16 10.46
CA MET A 119 -6.98 2.16 10.25
C MET A 119 -7.47 3.57 10.55
N PHE A 120 -8.64 3.94 10.03
CA PHE A 120 -9.21 5.26 10.27
C PHE A 120 -9.57 5.45 11.75
N ALA A 121 -10.08 4.41 12.41
CA ALA A 121 -10.37 4.45 13.84
C ALA A 121 -9.10 4.72 14.65
N GLN A 122 -7.99 4.10 14.29
CA GLN A 122 -6.70 4.29 14.97
C GLN A 122 -6.19 5.72 14.86
N ILE A 123 -6.49 6.42 13.77
CA ILE A 123 -6.11 7.83 13.61
C ILE A 123 -7.21 8.81 14.04
N GLY A 124 -8.26 8.29 14.70
CA GLY A 124 -9.29 9.13 15.32
C GLY A 124 -10.50 9.42 14.45
N TRP A 125 -10.67 8.70 13.34
CA TRP A 125 -11.81 8.88 12.46
C TRP A 125 -12.79 7.71 12.59
N GLY A 126 -14.08 8.03 12.55
CA GLY A 126 -15.15 7.04 12.55
C GLY A 126 -16.02 7.18 11.31
N PHE A 127 -16.96 6.26 11.19
CA PHE A 127 -17.92 6.22 10.09
C PHE A 127 -19.33 6.34 10.64
N ALA A 128 -20.21 6.99 9.89
CA ALA A 128 -21.60 7.18 10.25
C ALA A 128 -22.49 6.81 9.05
N PRO A 129 -23.80 6.53 9.27
CA PRO A 129 -24.72 6.35 8.19
C PRO A 129 -24.73 7.52 7.22
N VAL A 130 -24.85 7.25 5.92
CA VAL A 130 -24.73 8.27 4.88
C VAL A 130 -25.68 9.47 5.10
N GLY A 131 -26.91 9.19 5.55
CA GLY A 131 -27.87 10.27 5.81
C GLY A 131 -27.49 11.22 6.96
N GLU A 132 -26.62 10.78 7.88
CA GLU A 132 -26.12 11.60 8.99
C GLU A 132 -24.91 12.40 8.57
N ILE A 133 -24.04 11.84 7.73
CA ILE A 133 -22.82 12.51 7.27
C ILE A 133 -23.15 13.75 6.45
N ALA A 134 -24.20 13.71 5.65
CA ALA A 134 -24.55 14.76 4.70
C ALA A 134 -25.28 15.95 5.36
N ARG A 135 -25.56 15.89 6.65
CA ARG A 135 -26.34 16.94 7.34
C ARG A 135 -25.42 18.09 7.76
N PRO A 136 -25.61 19.31 7.21
CA PRO A 136 -24.84 20.47 7.64
C PRO A 136 -25.21 20.86 9.08
N PRO A 137 -24.30 21.52 9.81
CA PRO A 137 -24.63 22.04 11.13
C PRO A 137 -25.76 23.03 11.03
N GLY A 138 -26.74 22.87 11.89
CA GLY A 138 -27.93 23.71 11.94
C GLY A 138 -27.67 25.12 12.45
#